data_3aa9fd8b30cc6e232efa09c46fd08441
#
_entry.id   3aa9fd8b30cc6e232efa09c46fd08441
#
_cell.length_a   1.000
_cell.length_b   1.000
_cell.length_c   1.000
_cell.angle_alpha   90.00
_cell.angle_beta   90.00
_cell.angle_gamma   90.00
#
_symmetry.space_group_name_H-M   'P 1'
#
loop_
_entity.id
_entity.type
_entity.pdbx_description
1 polymer ?
#
loop_
_entity_poly.entity_id
_entity_poly.type
_entity_poly.pdbx_seq_one_letter_code
_entity_poly.pdbx_strand_id
1 'polypeptide(L)'
;MESESTRPVVRDEGFTRRGLLARVALSATAVALGGAALDAVNSSAAIAATGAGRPHLAYTALQPSSYAHPGLLHTASDLSDISTRVGAQAQPWYAGFERLAANGRANAGWMPRPLADVLRGGTGQNYMQMVYDVHAAYQNALRWQATGIEEHGAAAVRILNAWSSSLVSIGGNADRFLAAGIYGYQFANAAELVRDRGDFQYTPFRDMLLNIFYPMNEQFLTFHNNAVITNYWANWDLCTMASVLAIGIFADRDDLVDRAVDYFHNGAGNGSLAHAVPFVYDSEGLAQWQESGRDQGHTVMGIGLMGAICEMAWNQGIDLWGADDNRFLKASEYVAKYNLGNDVPFTPYSWQSGPNTTAPHVGWQTQTVISDNSRGQLRPVWELILGHYSGRRGLSAPWTEQMVAAVRAEGGGGDYGQTSGGYDQLGFGTLTAAAPVPGGRISRLQALTHPLHYLSASDTGVALTSTPPLSLSRFRVVPGRADPSGGRVSFESIDQPGSYLRHSAFRLVQQPDDGTALFSADATFVPVQGLAHSMMTSFRSHNYPDRHLRHRSYQAWIDPILTDGDRADATFRMVD
;
A
#
# COMPACT_ATOMS: atom_id res chain seq x y z
N MET A 1 44.57 -12.80 -51.68
CA MET A 1 43.60 -13.92 -51.79
C MET A 1 42.77 -13.80 -50.52
N GLU A 2 41.80 -12.82 -50.47
CA GLU A 2 40.41 -12.91 -50.93
C GLU A 2 39.64 -13.96 -50.14
N SER A 3 38.64 -13.54 -49.34
CA SER A 3 37.33 -13.23 -49.87
C SER A 3 36.49 -12.41 -48.85
N GLU A 4 35.91 -11.32 -49.33
CA GLU A 4 34.84 -10.55 -48.73
C GLU A 4 33.57 -11.40 -48.58
N SER A 5 32.89 -11.25 -47.44
CA SER A 5 31.50 -11.68 -47.24
C SER A 5 30.67 -10.45 -46.92
N THR A 6 29.92 -10.00 -47.90
CA THR A 6 28.93 -8.93 -47.88
C THR A 6 27.73 -9.29 -47.02
N ARG A 7 27.37 -8.46 -46.03
CA ARG A 7 26.07 -8.45 -45.35
C ARG A 7 25.10 -7.52 -46.11
N PRO A 8 23.83 -7.88 -46.28
CA PRO A 8 22.85 -7.00 -46.89
C PRO A 8 22.38 -5.92 -45.91
N VAL A 9 22.37 -4.71 -46.41
CA VAL A 9 21.79 -3.52 -45.78
C VAL A 9 20.26 -3.60 -45.88
N VAL A 10 19.57 -3.68 -44.74
CA VAL A 10 18.11 -3.49 -44.67
C VAL A 10 17.83 -2.00 -44.70
N ARG A 11 17.15 -1.55 -45.76
CA ARG A 11 16.66 -0.18 -45.88
C ARG A 11 15.41 -0.02 -45.02
N ASP A 12 15.45 1.01 -44.20
CA ASP A 12 14.35 1.54 -43.40
C ASP A 12 13.36 2.25 -44.36
N GLU A 13 12.19 1.63 -44.58
CA GLU A 13 11.12 2.29 -45.34
C GLU A 13 10.19 3.01 -44.38
N GLY A 14 10.32 4.34 -44.32
CA GLY A 14 9.46 5.21 -43.53
C GLY A 14 7.99 5.14 -43.94
N PHE A 15 7.13 4.86 -42.98
CA PHE A 15 5.67 4.90 -43.12
C PHE A 15 5.20 6.35 -43.29
N THR A 16 4.73 6.71 -44.47
CA THR A 16 4.08 8.00 -44.73
C THR A 16 2.58 7.92 -44.51
N ARG A 17 2.01 8.99 -43.90
CA ARG A 17 0.59 9.17 -43.52
C ARG A 17 -0.44 9.09 -44.67
N ARG A 18 -0.11 8.64 -45.87
CA ARG A 18 -1.03 8.56 -47.01
C ARG A 18 -1.59 7.18 -47.36
N GLY A 19 -1.20 6.12 -46.62
CA GLY A 19 -1.65 4.75 -46.90
C GLY A 19 -2.92 4.29 -46.12
N LEU A 20 -3.48 5.12 -45.24
CA LEU A 20 -4.57 4.69 -44.32
C LEU A 20 -5.98 5.15 -44.75
N LEU A 21 -6.16 5.80 -45.89
CA LEU A 21 -7.46 6.34 -46.32
C LEU A 21 -8.10 5.63 -47.54
N ALA A 22 -7.63 4.46 -47.93
CA ALA A 22 -8.10 3.78 -49.15
C ALA A 22 -8.75 2.39 -48.88
N ARG A 23 -9.29 2.08 -47.68
CA ARG A 23 -9.99 0.81 -47.44
C ARG A 23 -11.27 0.92 -46.58
N VAL A 24 -11.98 2.04 -46.62
CA VAL A 24 -13.33 2.15 -46.07
C VAL A 24 -14.24 2.82 -47.11
N ALA A 25 -14.58 2.09 -48.13
CA ALA A 25 -15.75 2.37 -48.99
C ALA A 25 -16.06 1.10 -49.77
N LEU A 26 -16.94 0.25 -49.23
CA LEU A 26 -17.83 -0.64 -49.97
C LEU A 26 -18.52 -1.59 -48.96
N SER A 27 -19.68 -1.19 -48.50
CA SER A 27 -20.88 -2.04 -48.30
C SER A 27 -21.91 -1.33 -47.45
N ALA A 28 -22.63 -0.44 -48.06
CA ALA A 28 -23.92 0.00 -47.59
C ALA A 28 -24.88 -0.17 -48.78
N THR A 29 -25.64 -1.26 -48.77
CA THR A 29 -26.97 -1.31 -49.44
C THR A 29 -27.71 -2.59 -49.07
N ALA A 30 -28.98 -2.40 -48.70
CA ALA A 30 -30.09 -3.36 -48.61
C ALA A 30 -30.09 -4.21 -47.31
N VAL A 31 -31.14 -4.32 -46.47
CA VAL A 31 -32.57 -4.39 -46.79
C VAL A 31 -33.38 -4.02 -45.56
N ALA A 32 -34.31 -3.13 -45.68
CA ALA A 32 -35.47 -3.05 -44.80
C ALA A 32 -36.46 -4.12 -45.26
N LEU A 33 -36.91 -4.95 -44.32
CA LEU A 33 -38.27 -5.58 -44.24
C LEU A 33 -38.20 -6.82 -43.34
N GLY A 34 -39.05 -6.87 -42.33
CA GLY A 34 -39.28 -8.09 -41.56
C GLY A 34 -39.31 -7.84 -40.06
N GLY A 35 -40.33 -7.13 -39.59
CA GLY A 35 -40.65 -7.10 -38.17
C GLY A 35 -41.30 -8.42 -37.72
N ALA A 36 -41.20 -8.67 -36.44
CA ALA A 36 -41.90 -9.65 -35.63
C ALA A 36 -41.29 -11.06 -35.55
N ALA A 37 -41.06 -11.44 -34.31
CA ALA A 37 -40.69 -12.76 -33.77
C ALA A 37 -39.21 -13.08 -33.70
N LEU A 38 -38.62 -12.67 -32.58
CA LEU A 38 -37.54 -13.39 -31.84
C LEU A 38 -37.26 -12.71 -30.48
N ASP A 39 -38.35 -12.49 -29.71
CA ASP A 39 -38.26 -12.33 -28.27
C ASP A 39 -38.45 -13.71 -27.64
N ALA A 40 -37.39 -14.43 -27.45
CA ALA A 40 -37.22 -15.50 -26.46
C ALA A 40 -35.98 -16.31 -26.83
N VAL A 41 -35.01 -16.20 -26.02
CA VAL A 41 -33.74 -16.94 -25.82
C VAL A 41 -32.53 -16.02 -25.93
N ASN A 42 -32.35 -15.17 -24.96
CA ASN A 42 -31.05 -14.68 -24.48
C ASN A 42 -31.18 -14.10 -23.07
N SER A 43 -31.86 -14.82 -22.18
CA SER A 43 -31.67 -14.65 -20.74
C SER A 43 -30.53 -15.56 -20.26
N SER A 44 -29.35 -15.38 -20.84
CA SER A 44 -28.13 -15.85 -20.23
C SER A 44 -27.71 -14.76 -19.28
N ALA A 45 -28.10 -14.92 -18.03
CA ALA A 45 -27.46 -14.44 -16.79
C ALA A 45 -26.35 -13.41 -17.01
N ALA A 46 -26.67 -12.17 -17.40
CA ALA A 46 -26.09 -11.04 -16.78
C ALA A 46 -26.48 -11.17 -15.31
N ILE A 47 -25.63 -11.70 -14.47
CA ILE A 47 -25.64 -11.34 -13.06
C ILE A 47 -25.25 -9.86 -13.06
N ALA A 48 -26.22 -9.02 -13.45
CA ALA A 48 -26.30 -7.72 -12.88
C ALA A 48 -26.15 -7.98 -11.38
N ALA A 49 -25.13 -7.46 -10.76
CA ALA A 49 -25.19 -7.15 -9.36
C ALA A 49 -26.39 -6.20 -9.21
N THR A 50 -27.61 -6.79 -9.22
CA THR A 50 -28.78 -6.13 -8.70
C THR A 50 -28.40 -5.83 -7.29
N GLY A 51 -28.19 -4.55 -7.00
CA GLY A 51 -28.00 -4.06 -5.67
C GLY A 51 -29.13 -4.51 -4.74
N ALA A 52 -29.05 -5.75 -4.28
CA ALA A 52 -29.44 -6.03 -2.92
C ALA A 52 -28.47 -5.19 -2.11
N GLY A 53 -28.92 -4.05 -1.60
CA GLY A 53 -28.12 -3.12 -0.84
C GLY A 53 -27.34 -3.93 0.19
N ARG A 54 -26.03 -4.06 -0.05
CA ARG A 54 -25.13 -4.51 1.00
C ARG A 54 -25.41 -3.56 2.15
N PRO A 55 -25.58 -4.05 3.39
CA PRO A 55 -25.76 -3.15 4.51
C PRO A 55 -24.59 -2.18 4.46
N HIS A 56 -24.87 -0.89 4.40
CA HIS A 56 -23.89 0.16 4.64
C HIS A 56 -23.20 -0.26 5.93
N LEU A 57 -21.93 -0.62 5.84
CA LEU A 57 -21.13 -0.82 7.04
C LEU A 57 -21.13 0.54 7.72
N ALA A 58 -21.88 0.65 8.81
CA ALA A 58 -21.83 1.84 9.64
C ALA A 58 -20.43 1.88 10.25
N TYR A 59 -19.52 2.53 9.54
CA TYR A 59 -18.20 2.85 10.04
C TYR A 59 -18.37 3.96 11.07
N THR A 60 -18.46 3.56 12.34
CA THR A 60 -18.32 4.51 13.43
C THR A 60 -16.82 4.66 13.65
N ALA A 61 -16.20 5.59 12.94
CA ALA A 61 -14.85 6.01 13.23
C ALA A 61 -14.82 6.49 14.68
N LEU A 62 -14.02 5.84 15.52
CA LEU A 62 -13.47 6.49 16.69
C LEU A 62 -12.47 7.50 16.13
N GLN A 63 -12.94 8.73 15.84
CA GLN A 63 -12.07 9.82 15.43
C GLN A 63 -11.07 10.06 16.54
N PRO A 64 -9.76 10.07 16.26
CA PRO A 64 -8.80 10.55 17.23
C PRO A 64 -9.15 11.99 17.57
N SER A 65 -8.97 12.39 18.82
CA SER A 65 -9.22 13.79 19.26
C SER A 65 -8.27 14.80 18.57
N SER A 66 -7.25 14.32 17.85
CA SER A 66 -6.31 15.04 17.00
C SER A 66 -5.53 14.04 16.14
N TYR A 67 -5.16 14.43 14.94
CA TYR A 67 -4.28 13.62 14.08
C TYR A 67 -2.84 13.63 14.61
N ALA A 68 -2.12 12.52 14.37
CA ALA A 68 -0.69 12.44 14.63
C ALA A 68 0.09 13.15 13.51
N HIS A 69 1.10 13.96 13.89
CA HIS A 69 2.01 14.62 12.95
C HIS A 69 3.49 14.43 13.39
N PRO A 70 4.40 14.04 12.47
CA PRO A 70 4.07 13.46 11.16
C PRO A 70 3.27 12.16 11.33
N GLY A 71 2.35 11.92 10.41
CA GLY A 71 1.40 10.81 10.52
C GLY A 71 0.75 10.42 9.20
N LEU A 72 1.35 10.77 8.06
CA LEU A 72 0.95 10.28 6.74
C LEU A 72 1.63 8.93 6.45
N LEU A 73 2.50 8.83 5.46
CA LEU A 73 3.24 7.58 5.20
C LEU A 73 4.25 7.23 6.29
N HIS A 74 4.66 8.22 7.09
CA HIS A 74 5.69 8.05 8.14
C HIS A 74 5.22 8.72 9.43
N THR A 75 5.41 8.02 10.54
CA THR A 75 5.24 8.57 11.89
C THR A 75 6.55 9.10 12.44
N ALA A 76 6.50 9.87 13.54
CA ALA A 76 7.71 10.31 14.24
C ALA A 76 8.57 9.12 14.71
N SER A 77 7.94 8.01 15.11
CA SER A 77 8.65 6.78 15.48
C SER A 77 9.38 6.17 14.29
N ASP A 78 8.72 6.06 13.12
CA ASP A 78 9.36 5.52 11.91
C ASP A 78 10.58 6.35 11.51
N LEU A 79 10.47 7.68 11.54
CA LEU A 79 11.57 8.59 11.19
C LEU A 79 12.74 8.50 12.17
N SER A 80 12.47 8.35 13.46
CA SER A 80 13.49 8.11 14.49
C SER A 80 14.21 6.79 14.25
N ASP A 81 13.47 5.74 13.93
CA ASP A 81 14.02 4.42 13.61
C ASP A 81 14.87 4.46 12.34
N ILE A 82 14.39 5.14 11.28
CA ILE A 82 15.15 5.34 10.03
C ILE A 82 16.48 6.01 10.34
N SER A 83 16.49 7.13 11.08
CA SER A 83 17.71 7.85 11.44
C SER A 83 18.68 6.97 12.23
N THR A 84 18.18 6.20 13.20
CA THR A 84 18.97 5.27 14.01
C THR A 84 19.61 4.18 13.14
N ARG A 85 18.84 3.56 12.25
CA ARG A 85 19.30 2.48 11.36
C ARG A 85 20.30 2.98 10.33
N VAL A 86 20.08 4.18 9.78
CA VAL A 86 21.02 4.82 8.84
C VAL A 86 22.33 5.17 9.54
N GLY A 87 22.26 5.76 10.73
CA GLY A 87 23.45 6.07 11.54
C GLY A 87 24.27 4.83 11.93
N ALA A 88 23.60 3.71 12.17
CA ALA A 88 24.22 2.41 12.45
C ALA A 88 24.62 1.62 11.19
N GLN A 89 24.35 2.12 9.99
CA GLN A 89 24.52 1.42 8.70
C GLN A 89 23.86 0.03 8.66
N ALA A 90 22.69 -0.08 9.34
CA ALA A 90 21.99 -1.34 9.49
C ALA A 90 21.30 -1.77 8.18
N GLN A 91 21.51 -3.04 7.78
CA GLN A 91 20.88 -3.59 6.60
C GLN A 91 19.48 -4.16 6.94
N PRO A 92 18.52 -4.10 5.99
CA PRO A 92 18.63 -3.61 4.60
C PRO A 92 18.41 -2.09 4.46
N TRP A 93 18.05 -1.38 5.53
CA TRP A 93 17.68 0.04 5.51
C TRP A 93 18.80 0.93 4.96
N TYR A 94 20.06 0.62 5.26
CA TYR A 94 21.19 1.39 4.76
C TYR A 94 21.32 1.27 3.24
N ALA A 95 21.09 0.10 2.66
CA ALA A 95 21.03 -0.06 1.19
C ALA A 95 19.89 0.77 0.56
N GLY A 96 18.74 0.85 1.24
CA GLY A 96 17.64 1.75 0.85
C GLY A 96 18.02 3.23 0.93
N PHE A 97 18.78 3.61 1.96
CA PHE A 97 19.33 4.97 2.10
C PHE A 97 20.37 5.30 1.01
N GLU A 98 21.26 4.37 0.70
CA GLU A 98 22.22 4.56 -0.41
C GLU A 98 21.49 4.78 -1.73
N ARG A 99 20.39 4.06 -1.96
CA ARG A 99 19.53 4.24 -3.13
C ARG A 99 18.91 5.65 -3.17
N LEU A 100 18.40 6.15 -2.03
CA LEU A 100 17.89 7.52 -1.89
C LEU A 100 19.02 8.54 -2.13
N ALA A 101 20.18 8.36 -1.49
CA ALA A 101 21.29 9.28 -1.60
C ALA A 101 21.87 9.41 -3.02
N ALA A 102 21.79 8.33 -3.79
CA ALA A 102 22.23 8.29 -5.20
C ALA A 102 21.22 8.88 -6.18
N ASN A 103 19.94 9.05 -5.77
CA ASN A 103 18.91 9.55 -6.67
C ASN A 103 19.08 11.05 -6.94
N GLY A 104 19.05 11.44 -8.22
CA GLY A 104 19.26 12.85 -8.62
C GLY A 104 18.22 13.84 -8.08
N ARG A 105 17.02 13.37 -7.64
CA ARG A 105 15.99 14.20 -7.01
C ARG A 105 16.32 14.50 -5.54
N ALA A 106 17.13 13.69 -4.89
CA ALA A 106 17.57 13.88 -3.51
C ALA A 106 18.73 14.87 -3.35
N ASN A 107 18.96 15.74 -4.33
CA ASN A 107 20.03 16.74 -4.33
C ASN A 107 19.58 18.01 -3.59
N ALA A 108 20.30 18.42 -2.54
CA ALA A 108 20.02 19.65 -1.80
C ALA A 108 20.13 20.94 -2.65
N GLY A 109 20.90 20.90 -3.74
CA GLY A 109 20.99 21.97 -4.73
C GLY A 109 19.81 22.04 -5.71
N TRP A 110 18.76 21.20 -5.56
CA TRP A 110 17.61 21.24 -6.45
C TRP A 110 16.90 22.58 -6.40
N MET A 111 16.70 23.19 -7.57
CA MET A 111 15.98 24.45 -7.69
C MET A 111 14.59 24.19 -8.28
N PRO A 112 13.52 24.56 -7.58
CA PRO A 112 12.15 24.39 -8.06
C PRO A 112 11.88 25.28 -9.26
N ARG A 113 10.97 24.81 -10.11
CA ARG A 113 10.45 25.57 -11.26
C ARG A 113 8.92 25.54 -11.25
N PRO A 114 8.29 26.20 -10.23
CA PRO A 114 6.84 26.16 -10.08
C PRO A 114 6.15 26.83 -11.28
N LEU A 115 4.94 26.38 -11.54
CA LEU A 115 4.08 26.88 -12.60
C LEU A 115 2.79 27.42 -11.99
N ALA A 116 2.25 28.52 -12.54
CA ALA A 116 0.95 29.00 -12.16
C ALA A 116 -0.17 28.06 -12.66
N ASP A 117 -0.04 27.57 -13.89
CA ASP A 117 -1.01 26.67 -14.49
C ASP A 117 -0.30 25.35 -14.89
N VAL A 118 -0.74 24.26 -14.27
CA VAL A 118 -0.27 22.90 -14.57
C VAL A 118 -1.27 22.23 -15.49
N LEU A 119 -0.80 21.76 -16.65
CA LEU A 119 -1.62 21.07 -17.64
C LEU A 119 -1.18 19.63 -17.78
N ARG A 120 -2.10 18.66 -17.50
CA ARG A 120 -1.90 17.25 -17.79
C ARG A 120 -2.93 16.76 -18.81
N GLY A 121 -2.41 16.13 -19.89
CA GLY A 121 -3.19 15.70 -21.04
C GLY A 121 -3.53 16.82 -22.03
N GLY A 122 -3.43 16.51 -23.32
CA GLY A 122 -3.69 17.44 -24.41
C GLY A 122 -2.47 18.27 -24.83
N THR A 123 -2.74 19.26 -25.69
CA THR A 123 -1.70 20.13 -26.24
C THR A 123 -1.12 21.04 -25.16
N GLY A 124 0.21 21.17 -25.12
CA GLY A 124 0.88 22.10 -24.20
C GLY A 124 1.03 21.54 -22.77
N GLN A 125 0.82 20.24 -22.55
CA GLN A 125 1.02 19.66 -21.22
C GLN A 125 2.43 19.94 -20.66
N ASN A 126 2.49 20.29 -19.37
CA ASN A 126 3.70 20.73 -18.68
C ASN A 126 3.88 20.09 -17.30
N TYR A 127 2.96 19.22 -16.88
CA TYR A 127 2.85 18.65 -15.55
C TYR A 127 4.11 17.93 -15.04
N MET A 128 4.98 17.45 -15.93
CA MET A 128 6.21 16.77 -15.53
C MET A 128 7.14 17.66 -14.69
N GLN A 129 7.02 18.98 -14.81
CA GLN A 129 7.76 19.90 -13.94
C GLN A 129 7.32 19.77 -12.48
N MET A 130 6.01 19.71 -12.24
CA MET A 130 5.44 19.46 -10.90
C MET A 130 5.86 18.09 -10.37
N VAL A 131 5.85 17.07 -11.22
CA VAL A 131 6.29 15.70 -10.86
C VAL A 131 7.72 15.69 -10.33
N TYR A 132 8.63 16.33 -11.05
CA TYR A 132 10.04 16.36 -10.64
C TYR A 132 10.24 17.12 -9.33
N ASP A 133 9.55 18.21 -9.16
CA ASP A 133 9.70 19.07 -7.97
C ASP A 133 9.10 18.41 -6.72
N VAL A 134 7.93 17.77 -6.81
CA VAL A 134 7.33 17.10 -5.64
C VAL A 134 8.18 15.91 -5.18
N HIS A 135 8.75 15.14 -6.11
CA HIS A 135 9.69 14.07 -5.77
C HIS A 135 11.00 14.59 -5.20
N ALA A 136 11.49 15.72 -5.71
CA ALA A 136 12.67 16.35 -5.11
C ALA A 136 12.38 16.88 -3.70
N ALA A 137 11.19 17.44 -3.45
CA ALA A 137 10.77 17.84 -2.11
C ALA A 137 10.73 16.65 -1.14
N TYR A 138 10.03 15.57 -1.50
CA TYR A 138 9.93 14.39 -0.67
C TYR A 138 11.29 13.74 -0.38
N GLN A 139 12.10 13.53 -1.43
CA GLN A 139 13.40 12.86 -1.28
C GLN A 139 14.38 13.67 -0.44
N ASN A 140 14.38 15.00 -0.57
CA ASN A 140 15.19 15.86 0.30
C ASN A 140 14.64 15.89 1.73
N ALA A 141 13.33 15.98 1.94
CA ALA A 141 12.72 15.87 3.26
C ALA A 141 13.09 14.55 3.96
N LEU A 142 12.99 13.43 3.25
CA LEU A 142 13.36 12.12 3.77
C LEU A 142 14.86 12.01 4.08
N ARG A 143 15.74 12.58 3.25
CA ARG A 143 17.18 12.63 3.55
C ARG A 143 17.48 13.47 4.79
N TRP A 144 16.79 14.59 4.96
CA TRP A 144 16.92 15.41 6.16
C TRP A 144 16.51 14.61 7.40
N GLN A 145 15.36 13.96 7.37
CA GLN A 145 14.88 13.13 8.48
C GLN A 145 15.85 11.96 8.80
N ALA A 146 16.43 11.35 7.77
CA ALA A 146 17.36 10.22 7.96
C ALA A 146 18.74 10.63 8.49
N THR A 147 19.20 11.86 8.21
CA THR A 147 20.62 12.27 8.46
C THR A 147 20.78 13.51 9.33
N GLY A 148 19.74 14.31 9.51
CA GLY A 148 19.84 15.64 10.15
C GLY A 148 20.59 16.70 9.33
N ILE A 149 20.92 16.44 8.05
CA ILE A 149 21.65 17.39 7.20
C ILE A 149 20.71 18.51 6.77
N GLU A 150 20.89 19.71 7.33
CA GLU A 150 19.98 20.86 7.20
C GLU A 150 19.78 21.34 5.77
N GLU A 151 20.75 21.21 4.90
CA GLU A 151 20.67 21.61 3.50
C GLU A 151 19.55 20.85 2.74
N HIS A 152 19.29 19.61 3.13
CA HIS A 152 18.20 18.82 2.56
C HIS A 152 16.82 19.29 3.06
N GLY A 153 16.69 19.58 4.37
CA GLY A 153 15.47 20.16 4.93
C GLY A 153 15.14 21.52 4.29
N ALA A 154 16.14 22.39 4.17
CA ALA A 154 16.00 23.68 3.50
C ALA A 154 15.62 23.56 2.01
N ALA A 155 16.16 22.55 1.30
CA ALA A 155 15.79 22.29 -0.08
C ALA A 155 14.33 21.86 -0.22
N ALA A 156 13.84 20.96 0.64
CA ALA A 156 12.43 20.55 0.66
C ALA A 156 11.51 21.73 0.90
N VAL A 157 11.78 22.55 1.93
CA VAL A 157 10.99 23.74 2.25
C VAL A 157 10.99 24.74 1.08
N ARG A 158 12.15 25.01 0.50
CA ARG A 158 12.28 25.91 -0.66
C ARG A 158 11.36 25.47 -1.82
N ILE A 159 11.32 24.18 -2.12
CA ILE A 159 10.48 23.63 -3.19
C ILE A 159 9.00 23.79 -2.84
N LEU A 160 8.58 23.38 -1.66
CA LEU A 160 7.19 23.41 -1.22
C LEU A 160 6.64 24.85 -1.13
N ASN A 161 7.40 25.77 -0.54
CA ASN A 161 7.03 27.18 -0.48
C ASN A 161 6.92 27.82 -1.87
N ALA A 162 7.82 27.46 -2.80
CA ALA A 162 7.75 27.97 -4.17
C ALA A 162 6.46 27.53 -4.89
N TRP A 163 6.05 26.25 -4.71
CA TRP A 163 4.81 25.75 -5.32
C TRP A 163 3.58 26.37 -4.67
N SER A 164 3.50 26.47 -3.36
CA SER A 164 2.34 27.05 -2.68
C SER A 164 2.15 28.56 -2.96
N SER A 165 3.22 29.25 -3.31
CA SER A 165 3.15 30.68 -3.70
C SER A 165 2.84 30.90 -5.19
N SER A 166 2.93 29.88 -6.03
CA SER A 166 2.87 30.04 -7.50
C SER A 166 1.70 29.34 -8.15
N LEU A 167 1.29 28.14 -7.67
CA LEU A 167 0.25 27.33 -8.31
C LEU A 167 -1.13 28.00 -8.17
N VAL A 168 -1.81 28.18 -9.28
CA VAL A 168 -3.15 28.77 -9.36
C VAL A 168 -4.18 27.75 -9.85
N SER A 169 -3.81 26.92 -10.83
CA SER A 169 -4.75 25.95 -11.42
C SER A 169 -4.08 24.67 -11.90
N ILE A 170 -4.90 23.59 -11.96
CA ILE A 170 -4.58 22.34 -12.60
C ILE A 170 -5.63 22.10 -13.68
N GLY A 171 -5.19 21.93 -14.94
CA GLY A 171 -6.05 21.80 -16.12
C GLY A 171 -5.59 20.69 -17.06
N GLY A 172 -6.17 20.70 -18.27
CA GLY A 172 -5.94 19.71 -19.31
C GLY A 172 -7.20 18.92 -19.66
N ASN A 173 -7.03 17.74 -20.27
CA ASN A 173 -8.15 16.82 -20.49
C ASN A 173 -8.54 16.08 -19.19
N ALA A 174 -9.17 14.90 -19.27
CA ALA A 174 -9.53 14.11 -18.06
C ALA A 174 -8.31 13.82 -17.16
N ASP A 175 -7.10 13.72 -17.71
CA ASP A 175 -5.87 13.43 -16.95
C ASP A 175 -5.54 14.49 -15.87
N ARG A 176 -6.19 15.67 -15.89
CA ARG A 176 -6.10 16.66 -14.81
C ARG A 176 -6.49 16.06 -13.44
N PHE A 177 -7.43 15.11 -13.41
CA PHE A 177 -7.83 14.44 -12.17
C PHE A 177 -6.73 13.50 -11.66
N LEU A 178 -6.00 12.82 -12.56
CA LEU A 178 -4.80 12.07 -12.17
C LEU A 178 -3.71 13.00 -11.60
N ALA A 179 -3.58 14.21 -12.16
CA ALA A 179 -2.63 15.20 -11.63
C ALA A 179 -3.03 15.63 -10.21
N ALA A 180 -4.29 15.96 -9.99
CA ALA A 180 -4.79 16.34 -8.67
C ALA A 180 -4.68 15.19 -7.65
N GLY A 181 -5.01 13.96 -8.06
CA GLY A 181 -4.94 12.78 -7.20
C GLY A 181 -3.51 12.40 -6.86
N ILE A 182 -2.69 12.03 -7.84
CA ILE A 182 -1.32 11.51 -7.62
C ILE A 182 -0.45 12.55 -6.91
N TYR A 183 -0.44 13.79 -7.42
CA TYR A 183 0.51 14.78 -6.88
C TYR A 183 -0.02 15.46 -5.62
N GLY A 184 -1.34 15.46 -5.38
CA GLY A 184 -1.92 15.96 -4.13
C GLY A 184 -1.48 15.13 -2.92
N TYR A 185 -1.57 13.78 -2.99
CA TYR A 185 -1.08 12.95 -1.90
C TYR A 185 0.45 13.01 -1.74
N GLN A 186 1.19 13.14 -2.85
CA GLN A 186 2.65 13.23 -2.80
C GLN A 186 3.12 14.54 -2.18
N PHE A 187 2.49 15.67 -2.53
CA PHE A 187 2.78 16.97 -1.91
C PHE A 187 2.46 16.99 -0.42
N ALA A 188 1.31 16.45 -0.01
CA ALA A 188 0.95 16.37 1.40
C ALA A 188 1.99 15.55 2.19
N ASN A 189 2.42 14.39 1.67
CA ASN A 189 3.45 13.55 2.29
C ASN A 189 4.83 14.24 2.36
N ALA A 190 5.22 14.95 1.32
CA ALA A 190 6.48 15.71 1.33
C ALA A 190 6.45 16.84 2.37
N ALA A 191 5.33 17.56 2.46
CA ALA A 191 5.15 18.68 3.40
C ALA A 191 5.07 18.20 4.84
N GLU A 192 4.45 17.06 5.10
CA GLU A 192 4.34 16.49 6.43
C GLU A 192 5.70 16.24 7.08
N LEU A 193 6.70 15.83 6.31
CA LEU A 193 8.06 15.60 6.81
C LEU A 193 8.79 16.89 7.27
N VAL A 194 8.32 18.05 6.84
CA VAL A 194 8.90 19.36 7.19
C VAL A 194 7.89 20.28 7.88
N ARG A 195 6.74 19.74 8.31
CA ARG A 195 5.61 20.48 8.87
C ARG A 195 6.00 21.44 9.99
N ASP A 196 6.85 20.97 10.91
CA ASP A 196 7.24 21.72 12.12
C ASP A 196 8.46 22.62 11.92
N ARG A 197 8.99 22.71 10.70
CA ARG A 197 10.10 23.61 10.43
C ARG A 197 9.65 25.08 10.40
N GLY A 198 10.37 25.94 11.11
CA GLY A 198 10.03 27.35 11.22
C GLY A 198 10.12 28.16 9.91
N ASP A 199 10.83 27.62 8.89
CA ASP A 199 10.96 28.21 7.56
C ASP A 199 9.89 27.69 6.56
N PHE A 200 9.08 26.67 6.94
CA PHE A 200 8.01 26.14 6.11
C PHE A 200 6.73 26.99 6.25
N GLN A 201 6.17 27.42 5.14
CA GLN A 201 4.96 28.22 5.08
C GLN A 201 3.70 27.34 5.10
N TYR A 202 3.38 26.76 6.28
CA TYR A 202 2.29 25.80 6.44
C TYR A 202 0.94 26.33 5.90
N THR A 203 0.50 27.53 6.30
CA THR A 203 -0.83 28.04 5.92
C THR A 203 -0.98 28.23 4.41
N PRO A 204 -0.08 28.91 3.68
CA PRO A 204 -0.16 28.97 2.22
C PRO A 204 -0.15 27.59 1.55
N PHE A 205 0.64 26.65 2.08
CA PHE A 205 0.73 25.32 1.51
C PHE A 205 -0.55 24.49 1.74
N ARG A 206 -1.08 24.51 2.97
CA ARG A 206 -2.40 23.93 3.29
C ARG A 206 -3.50 24.49 2.40
N ASP A 207 -3.53 25.81 2.22
CA ASP A 207 -4.56 26.49 1.43
C ASP A 207 -4.44 26.12 -0.07
N MET A 208 -3.23 25.93 -0.60
CA MET A 208 -3.03 25.38 -1.95
C MET A 208 -3.67 23.98 -2.09
N LEU A 209 -3.43 23.09 -1.13
CA LEU A 209 -4.02 21.75 -1.16
C LEU A 209 -5.55 21.77 -1.07
N LEU A 210 -6.10 22.59 -0.17
CA LEU A 210 -7.54 22.69 0.05
C LEU A 210 -8.30 23.41 -1.06
N ASN A 211 -7.68 24.38 -1.74
CA ASN A 211 -8.38 25.22 -2.72
C ASN A 211 -8.13 24.79 -4.18
N ILE A 212 -7.06 24.04 -4.46
CA ILE A 212 -6.71 23.63 -5.83
C ILE A 212 -6.85 22.11 -6.01
N PHE A 213 -6.25 21.30 -5.13
CA PHE A 213 -6.26 19.84 -5.29
C PHE A 213 -7.57 19.21 -4.81
N TYR A 214 -8.02 19.53 -3.59
CA TYR A 214 -9.20 18.91 -3.01
C TYR A 214 -10.49 19.11 -3.84
N PRO A 215 -10.82 20.30 -4.36
CA PRO A 215 -12.05 20.46 -5.15
C PRO A 215 -12.08 19.61 -6.41
N MET A 216 -10.93 19.38 -7.05
CA MET A 216 -10.83 18.49 -8.22
C MET A 216 -11.01 17.03 -7.81
N ASN A 217 -10.41 16.63 -6.69
CA ASN A 217 -10.54 15.28 -6.17
C ASN A 217 -12.01 14.99 -5.78
N GLU A 218 -12.67 15.89 -5.08
CA GLU A 218 -14.08 15.74 -4.70
C GLU A 218 -15.00 15.72 -5.93
N GLN A 219 -14.74 16.57 -6.93
CA GLN A 219 -15.45 16.55 -8.20
C GLN A 219 -15.34 15.18 -8.88
N PHE A 220 -14.14 14.57 -8.87
CA PHE A 220 -13.95 13.27 -9.47
C PHE A 220 -14.69 12.16 -8.70
N LEU A 221 -14.51 12.07 -7.38
CA LEU A 221 -15.17 11.04 -6.56
C LEU A 221 -16.71 11.15 -6.56
N THR A 222 -17.23 12.36 -6.82
CA THR A 222 -18.68 12.59 -6.86
C THR A 222 -19.28 12.36 -8.24
N PHE A 223 -18.62 12.83 -9.29
CA PHE A 223 -19.22 12.91 -10.64
C PHE A 223 -18.49 12.08 -11.70
N HIS A 224 -17.32 11.52 -11.41
CA HIS A 224 -16.50 10.76 -12.36
C HIS A 224 -16.38 11.44 -13.73
N ASN A 225 -16.09 12.76 -13.72
CA ASN A 225 -16.02 13.59 -14.92
C ASN A 225 -17.28 13.49 -15.80
N ASN A 226 -18.47 13.30 -15.20
CA ASN A 226 -19.77 13.06 -15.83
C ASN A 226 -19.81 11.83 -16.75
N ALA A 227 -18.94 10.86 -16.55
CA ALA A 227 -19.02 9.54 -17.18
C ALA A 227 -19.83 8.57 -16.31
N VAL A 228 -20.16 7.39 -16.84
CA VAL A 228 -20.71 6.29 -16.04
C VAL A 228 -19.69 5.90 -14.97
N ILE A 229 -20.18 5.44 -13.82
CA ILE A 229 -19.39 5.22 -12.63
C ILE A 229 -18.20 4.25 -12.83
N THR A 230 -18.36 3.25 -13.70
CA THR A 230 -17.34 2.24 -14.01
C THR A 230 -16.40 2.63 -15.16
N ASN A 231 -16.57 3.84 -15.74
CA ASN A 231 -15.78 4.25 -16.90
C ASN A 231 -14.29 4.34 -16.64
N TYR A 232 -13.91 4.85 -15.47
CA TYR A 232 -12.51 5.03 -15.09
C TYR A 232 -12.00 3.80 -14.33
N TRP A 233 -10.73 3.46 -14.56
CA TRP A 233 -10.07 2.35 -13.90
C TRP A 233 -9.81 2.62 -12.42
N ALA A 234 -9.57 1.55 -11.64
CA ALA A 234 -9.37 1.64 -10.19
C ALA A 234 -8.33 2.69 -9.78
N ASN A 235 -7.25 2.84 -10.54
CA ASN A 235 -6.18 3.79 -10.22
C ASN A 235 -6.62 5.26 -10.16
N TRP A 236 -7.70 5.63 -10.88
CA TRP A 236 -8.24 6.99 -10.86
C TRP A 236 -8.91 7.34 -9.52
N ASP A 237 -9.79 6.46 -9.05
CA ASP A 237 -10.41 6.63 -7.74
C ASP A 237 -9.38 6.52 -6.62
N LEU A 238 -8.43 5.57 -6.73
CA LEU A 238 -7.41 5.33 -5.73
C LEU A 238 -6.49 6.54 -5.53
N CYS A 239 -5.96 7.14 -6.61
CA CYS A 239 -5.12 8.32 -6.45
C CYS A 239 -5.90 9.50 -5.88
N THR A 240 -7.17 9.63 -6.25
CA THR A 240 -8.07 10.68 -5.75
C THR A 240 -8.37 10.48 -4.25
N MET A 241 -8.69 9.24 -3.83
CA MET A 241 -8.85 8.90 -2.41
C MET A 241 -7.58 9.15 -1.60
N ALA A 242 -6.42 8.72 -2.12
CA ALA A 242 -5.13 8.96 -1.46
C ALA A 242 -4.89 10.44 -1.23
N SER A 243 -5.24 11.29 -2.21
CA SER A 243 -5.12 12.73 -2.09
C SER A 243 -6.09 13.32 -1.06
N VAL A 244 -7.37 12.93 -1.09
CA VAL A 244 -8.38 13.42 -0.12
C VAL A 244 -7.97 13.02 1.31
N LEU A 245 -7.56 11.77 1.52
CA LEU A 245 -7.09 11.30 2.83
C LEU A 245 -5.86 12.07 3.31
N ALA A 246 -4.84 12.20 2.45
CA ALA A 246 -3.60 12.88 2.81
C ALA A 246 -3.83 14.37 3.12
N ILE A 247 -4.66 15.05 2.33
CA ILE A 247 -5.04 16.46 2.56
C ILE A 247 -5.84 16.60 3.86
N GLY A 248 -6.78 15.66 4.12
CA GLY A 248 -7.58 15.63 5.33
C GLY A 248 -6.71 15.54 6.60
N ILE A 249 -5.79 14.57 6.63
CA ILE A 249 -4.86 14.42 7.75
C ILE A 249 -3.95 15.67 7.86
N PHE A 250 -3.29 16.08 6.77
CA PHE A 250 -2.37 17.23 6.78
C PHE A 250 -3.02 18.53 7.24
N ALA A 251 -4.29 18.75 6.91
CA ALA A 251 -5.02 19.98 7.22
C ALA A 251 -5.93 19.87 8.45
N ASP A 252 -5.87 18.79 9.23
CA ASP A 252 -6.72 18.50 10.39
C ASP A 252 -8.24 18.62 10.05
N ARG A 253 -8.67 17.94 8.97
CA ARG A 253 -10.02 17.97 8.43
C ARG A 253 -10.67 16.59 8.50
N ASP A 254 -11.44 16.33 9.56
CA ASP A 254 -12.16 15.08 9.81
C ASP A 254 -13.09 14.70 8.65
N ASP A 255 -13.80 15.68 8.11
CA ASP A 255 -14.75 15.48 7.01
C ASP A 255 -14.08 14.92 5.74
N LEU A 256 -12.82 15.27 5.47
CA LEU A 256 -12.07 14.75 4.33
C LEU A 256 -11.58 13.32 4.61
N VAL A 257 -11.11 13.07 5.82
CA VAL A 257 -10.68 11.72 6.23
C VAL A 257 -11.86 10.76 6.19
N ASP A 258 -12.99 11.14 6.79
CA ASP A 258 -14.24 10.36 6.75
C ASP A 258 -14.69 10.10 5.32
N ARG A 259 -14.62 11.11 4.45
CA ARG A 259 -14.99 11.00 3.03
C ARG A 259 -14.15 9.96 2.30
N ALA A 260 -12.82 9.95 2.53
CA ALA A 260 -11.92 8.99 1.89
C ALA A 260 -12.13 7.57 2.44
N VAL A 261 -12.28 7.43 3.75
CA VAL A 261 -12.51 6.13 4.41
C VAL A 261 -13.87 5.56 4.02
N ASP A 262 -14.93 6.37 4.00
CA ASP A 262 -16.24 5.93 3.52
C ASP A 262 -16.18 5.48 2.05
N TYR A 263 -15.49 6.24 1.18
CA TYR A 263 -15.34 5.84 -0.21
C TYR A 263 -14.53 4.55 -0.38
N PHE A 264 -13.52 4.32 0.43
CA PHE A 264 -12.76 3.08 0.43
C PHE A 264 -13.67 1.86 0.68
N HIS A 265 -14.61 1.97 1.62
CA HIS A 265 -15.53 0.87 1.96
C HIS A 265 -16.76 0.81 1.04
N ASN A 266 -17.36 1.96 0.72
CA ASN A 266 -18.71 2.05 0.16
C ASN A 266 -18.76 2.76 -1.21
N GLY A 267 -17.63 3.26 -1.71
CA GLY A 267 -17.58 4.00 -2.98
C GLY A 267 -18.11 3.18 -4.16
N ALA A 268 -18.87 3.84 -5.03
CA ALA A 268 -19.46 3.19 -6.20
C ALA A 268 -18.47 2.98 -7.37
N GLY A 269 -17.34 3.70 -7.35
CA GLY A 269 -16.34 3.63 -8.40
C GLY A 269 -15.37 2.46 -8.24
N ASN A 270 -14.58 2.21 -9.27
CA ASN A 270 -13.71 1.05 -9.37
C ASN A 270 -12.55 1.02 -8.35
N GLY A 271 -12.26 2.11 -7.64
CA GLY A 271 -11.20 2.15 -6.64
C GLY A 271 -11.63 1.83 -5.20
N SER A 272 -12.92 1.68 -4.88
CA SER A 272 -13.32 1.15 -3.58
C SER A 272 -12.89 -0.31 -3.44
N LEU A 273 -12.63 -0.78 -2.22
CA LEU A 273 -12.01 -2.09 -1.98
C LEU A 273 -12.71 -3.23 -2.73
N ALA A 274 -14.03 -3.30 -2.66
CA ALA A 274 -14.81 -4.37 -3.27
C ALA A 274 -14.80 -4.31 -4.81
N HIS A 275 -14.67 -3.12 -5.40
CA HIS A 275 -14.63 -2.94 -6.85
C HIS A 275 -13.21 -3.01 -7.41
N ALA A 276 -12.21 -2.56 -6.67
CA ALA A 276 -10.80 -2.71 -7.04
C ALA A 276 -10.34 -4.18 -6.99
N VAL A 277 -10.97 -4.98 -6.13
CA VAL A 277 -10.69 -6.41 -5.96
C VAL A 277 -11.99 -7.22 -6.14
N PRO A 278 -12.52 -7.34 -7.37
CA PRO A 278 -13.88 -7.85 -7.59
C PRO A 278 -14.04 -9.36 -7.35
N PHE A 279 -12.99 -10.16 -7.50
CA PHE A 279 -13.07 -11.62 -7.40
C PHE A 279 -12.08 -12.15 -6.37
N VAL A 280 -12.58 -12.94 -5.41
CA VAL A 280 -11.77 -13.59 -4.37
C VAL A 280 -11.74 -15.09 -4.61
N TYR A 281 -10.54 -15.67 -4.56
CA TYR A 281 -10.26 -17.11 -4.71
C TYR A 281 -9.77 -17.65 -3.38
N ASP A 282 -10.69 -17.85 -2.43
CA ASP A 282 -10.39 -18.17 -1.04
C ASP A 282 -9.57 -19.46 -0.87
N SER A 283 -9.84 -20.48 -1.70
CA SER A 283 -9.08 -21.75 -1.68
C SER A 283 -7.58 -21.57 -1.99
N GLU A 284 -7.21 -20.49 -2.69
CA GLU A 284 -5.85 -20.18 -3.09
C GLU A 284 -5.22 -19.05 -2.27
N GLY A 285 -6.02 -18.36 -1.43
CA GLY A 285 -5.60 -17.16 -0.71
C GLY A 285 -5.29 -15.98 -1.64
N LEU A 286 -5.93 -15.91 -2.82
CA LEU A 286 -5.70 -14.93 -3.86
C LEU A 286 -6.96 -14.12 -4.16
N ALA A 287 -6.78 -12.90 -4.71
CA ALA A 287 -7.90 -12.11 -5.21
C ALA A 287 -7.49 -11.28 -6.44
N GLN A 288 -8.33 -11.29 -7.48
CA GLN A 288 -8.07 -10.63 -8.75
C GLN A 288 -8.22 -9.11 -8.61
N TRP A 289 -7.21 -8.39 -9.09
CA TRP A 289 -7.25 -6.94 -9.22
C TRP A 289 -8.07 -6.52 -10.44
N GLN A 290 -8.84 -5.44 -10.34
CA GLN A 290 -9.76 -4.97 -11.39
C GLN A 290 -9.07 -4.70 -12.75
N GLU A 291 -7.84 -4.18 -12.74
CA GLU A 291 -7.09 -3.86 -13.95
C GLU A 291 -6.25 -5.03 -14.49
N SER A 292 -6.32 -6.23 -13.89
CA SER A 292 -5.47 -7.38 -14.28
C SER A 292 -5.62 -7.78 -15.74
N GLY A 293 -6.76 -7.57 -16.34
CA GLY A 293 -6.98 -7.82 -17.77
C GLY A 293 -6.61 -6.63 -18.68
N ARG A 294 -6.30 -5.46 -18.10
CA ARG A 294 -5.88 -4.24 -18.82
C ARG A 294 -4.38 -4.26 -19.11
N ASP A 295 -3.56 -4.15 -18.09
CA ASP A 295 -2.11 -4.28 -18.11
C ASP A 295 -1.53 -4.35 -16.70
N GLN A 296 -0.32 -4.87 -16.55
CA GLN A 296 0.31 -5.05 -15.25
C GLN A 296 0.95 -3.77 -14.70
N GLY A 297 1.28 -2.81 -15.54
CA GLY A 297 1.82 -1.52 -15.11
C GLY A 297 0.81 -0.74 -14.27
N HIS A 298 -0.46 -0.62 -14.73
CA HIS A 298 -1.52 0.02 -13.96
C HIS A 298 -2.00 -0.85 -12.80
N THR A 299 -2.02 -2.19 -12.97
CA THR A 299 -2.31 -3.13 -11.88
C THR A 299 -1.38 -2.90 -10.68
N VAL A 300 -0.06 -2.88 -10.89
CA VAL A 300 0.91 -2.63 -9.81
C VAL A 300 0.83 -1.18 -9.29
N MET A 301 0.53 -0.20 -10.16
CA MET A 301 0.26 1.17 -9.72
C MET A 301 -0.90 1.23 -8.72
N GLY A 302 -2.00 0.53 -9.02
CA GLY A 302 -3.17 0.47 -8.13
C GLY A 302 -2.86 -0.20 -6.79
N ILE A 303 -2.10 -1.28 -6.79
CA ILE A 303 -1.57 -1.93 -5.57
C ILE A 303 -0.79 -0.92 -4.71
N GLY A 304 0.10 -0.13 -5.32
CA GLY A 304 0.87 0.89 -4.58
C GLY A 304 0.02 2.02 -4.00
N LEU A 305 -1.00 2.48 -4.74
CA LEU A 305 -1.92 3.51 -4.27
C LEU A 305 -2.79 3.02 -3.12
N MET A 306 -3.32 1.79 -3.19
CA MET A 306 -4.09 1.20 -2.09
C MET A 306 -3.21 0.99 -0.86
N GLY A 307 -1.96 0.55 -1.03
CA GLY A 307 -0.99 0.45 0.06
C GLY A 307 -0.74 1.80 0.74
N ALA A 308 -0.59 2.88 -0.03
CA ALA A 308 -0.41 4.22 0.51
C ALA A 308 -1.64 4.70 1.30
N ILE A 309 -2.86 4.47 0.80
CA ILE A 309 -4.11 4.77 1.52
C ILE A 309 -4.17 4.02 2.84
N CYS A 310 -3.94 2.71 2.80
CA CYS A 310 -3.98 1.87 3.99
C CYS A 310 -2.93 2.28 5.04
N GLU A 311 -1.73 2.68 4.61
CA GLU A 311 -0.67 3.12 5.53
C GLU A 311 -0.99 4.46 6.19
N MET A 312 -1.42 5.45 5.40
CA MET A 312 -1.80 6.75 5.95
C MET A 312 -2.96 6.64 6.95
N ALA A 313 -3.94 5.80 6.66
CA ALA A 313 -5.03 5.50 7.59
C ALA A 313 -4.54 4.79 8.85
N TRP A 314 -3.66 3.78 8.69
CA TRP A 314 -3.09 3.03 9.80
C TRP A 314 -2.33 3.92 10.78
N ASN A 315 -1.56 4.87 10.28
CA ASN A 315 -0.79 5.81 11.10
C ASN A 315 -1.69 6.76 11.90
N GLN A 316 -2.96 6.86 11.53
CA GLN A 316 -4.00 7.58 12.27
C GLN A 316 -4.91 6.64 13.11
N GLY A 317 -4.57 5.34 13.21
CA GLY A 317 -5.33 4.37 13.99
C GLY A 317 -6.54 3.77 13.27
N ILE A 318 -6.66 3.98 11.95
CA ILE A 318 -7.75 3.45 11.11
C ILE A 318 -7.23 2.23 10.34
N ASP A 319 -7.74 1.03 10.63
CA ASP A 319 -7.30 -0.21 9.96
C ASP A 319 -8.05 -0.47 8.65
N LEU A 320 -7.51 0.01 7.54
CA LEU A 320 -7.97 -0.35 6.20
C LEU A 320 -7.24 -1.59 5.64
N TRP A 321 -6.07 -1.96 6.18
CA TRP A 321 -5.33 -3.14 5.77
C TRP A 321 -6.09 -4.45 6.04
N GLY A 322 -6.78 -4.52 7.21
CA GLY A 322 -7.55 -5.69 7.62
C GLY A 322 -8.95 -5.80 7.00
N ALA A 323 -9.36 -4.80 6.22
CA ALA A 323 -10.71 -4.72 5.68
C ALA A 323 -11.09 -5.96 4.85
N ASP A 324 -12.35 -6.42 5.00
CA ASP A 324 -12.93 -7.55 4.27
C ASP A 324 -12.03 -8.81 4.28
N ASP A 325 -11.64 -9.23 5.47
CA ASP A 325 -10.76 -10.39 5.71
C ASP A 325 -9.44 -10.30 4.95
N ASN A 326 -8.74 -9.16 5.11
CA ASN A 326 -7.47 -8.88 4.45
C ASN A 326 -7.55 -9.02 2.91
N ARG A 327 -8.64 -8.55 2.31
CA ARG A 327 -8.87 -8.65 0.86
C ARG A 327 -7.73 -8.06 0.05
N PHE A 328 -7.10 -6.97 0.55
CA PHE A 328 -5.96 -6.36 -0.10
C PHE A 328 -4.69 -7.24 -0.03
N LEU A 329 -4.46 -8.00 1.04
CA LEU A 329 -3.40 -9.01 1.07
C LEU A 329 -3.57 -10.04 -0.05
N LYS A 330 -4.77 -10.61 -0.17
CA LYS A 330 -5.10 -11.61 -1.23
C LYS A 330 -4.86 -11.03 -2.63
N ALA A 331 -5.17 -9.75 -2.84
CA ALA A 331 -4.90 -9.05 -4.11
C ALA A 331 -3.40 -8.81 -4.34
N SER A 332 -2.65 -8.43 -3.31
CA SER A 332 -1.20 -8.25 -3.39
C SER A 332 -0.49 -9.58 -3.75
N GLU A 333 -0.88 -10.67 -3.10
CA GLU A 333 -0.38 -12.02 -3.41
C GLU A 333 -0.69 -12.45 -4.85
N TYR A 334 -1.89 -12.16 -5.34
CA TYR A 334 -2.29 -12.43 -6.73
C TYR A 334 -1.40 -11.68 -7.73
N VAL A 335 -1.25 -10.37 -7.53
CA VAL A 335 -0.48 -9.51 -8.44
C VAL A 335 1.01 -9.83 -8.38
N ALA A 336 1.56 -10.08 -7.18
CA ALA A 336 2.94 -10.51 -7.01
C ALA A 336 3.20 -11.84 -7.71
N LYS A 337 2.36 -12.86 -7.48
CA LYS A 337 2.47 -14.18 -8.10
C LYS A 337 2.52 -14.09 -9.62
N TYR A 338 1.57 -13.34 -10.23
CA TYR A 338 1.52 -13.20 -11.67
C TYR A 338 2.75 -12.48 -12.24
N ASN A 339 3.17 -11.39 -11.60
CA ASN A 339 4.33 -10.62 -12.06
C ASN A 339 5.68 -11.32 -11.80
N LEU A 340 5.71 -12.34 -10.94
CA LEU A 340 6.85 -13.26 -10.80
C LEU A 340 6.87 -14.39 -11.86
N GLY A 341 5.98 -14.37 -12.83
CA GLY A 341 5.95 -15.33 -13.94
C GLY A 341 5.07 -16.55 -13.71
N ASN A 342 4.33 -16.62 -12.60
CA ASN A 342 3.45 -17.75 -12.28
C ASN A 342 2.01 -17.49 -12.75
N ASP A 343 1.26 -18.57 -12.98
CA ASP A 343 -0.14 -18.50 -13.36
C ASP A 343 -1.04 -18.22 -12.14
N VAL A 344 -2.12 -17.51 -12.39
CA VAL A 344 -3.19 -17.18 -11.43
C VAL A 344 -4.55 -17.42 -12.06
N PRO A 345 -5.60 -17.72 -11.27
CA PRO A 345 -6.95 -17.78 -11.81
C PRO A 345 -7.40 -16.43 -12.34
N PHE A 346 -8.21 -16.42 -13.39
CA PHE A 346 -8.77 -15.19 -13.95
C PHE A 346 -10.25 -15.36 -14.27
N THR A 347 -11.06 -14.46 -13.73
CA THR A 347 -12.49 -14.35 -14.04
C THR A 347 -12.70 -13.18 -15.01
N PRO A 348 -13.39 -13.37 -16.15
CA PRO A 348 -13.69 -12.29 -17.07
C PRO A 348 -14.32 -11.08 -16.36
N TYR A 349 -13.79 -9.89 -16.65
CA TYR A 349 -14.24 -8.65 -16.03
C TYR A 349 -14.96 -7.78 -17.06
N SER A 350 -16.20 -7.40 -16.77
CA SER A 350 -17.02 -6.52 -17.61
C SER A 350 -17.28 -5.19 -16.91
N TRP A 351 -17.20 -4.10 -17.67
CA TRP A 351 -17.52 -2.75 -17.20
C TRP A 351 -18.20 -1.94 -18.28
N GLN A 352 -18.88 -0.87 -17.89
CA GLN A 352 -19.48 0.07 -18.83
C GLN A 352 -18.62 1.33 -18.93
N SER A 353 -18.36 1.82 -20.16
CA SER A 353 -17.60 3.03 -20.43
C SER A 353 -18.45 4.11 -21.11
N GLY A 354 -18.03 5.39 -20.99
CA GLY A 354 -18.60 6.58 -21.63
C GLY A 354 -19.61 7.35 -20.75
N PRO A 355 -20.06 8.52 -21.21
CA PRO A 355 -19.39 9.45 -22.10
C PRO A 355 -18.22 10.18 -21.37
N ASN A 356 -17.62 11.19 -21.99
CA ASN A 356 -16.52 12.00 -21.44
C ASN A 356 -15.26 11.18 -21.11
N THR A 357 -15.03 10.13 -21.85
CA THR A 357 -13.91 9.23 -21.69
C THR A 357 -12.84 9.50 -22.74
N THR A 358 -11.58 9.24 -22.41
CA THR A 358 -10.49 9.11 -23.38
C THR A 358 -10.52 7.75 -24.09
N ALA A 359 -11.36 6.82 -23.61
CA ALA A 359 -11.53 5.52 -24.22
C ALA A 359 -12.27 5.63 -25.57
N PRO A 360 -11.85 4.88 -26.59
CA PRO A 360 -12.47 4.95 -27.93
C PRO A 360 -13.86 4.33 -28.00
N HIS A 361 -14.34 3.69 -26.92
CA HIS A 361 -15.58 2.92 -26.90
C HIS A 361 -16.55 3.44 -25.86
N VAL A 362 -17.83 3.47 -26.21
CA VAL A 362 -18.96 3.74 -25.31
C VAL A 362 -19.79 2.48 -25.19
N GLY A 363 -20.15 2.10 -23.97
CA GLY A 363 -20.95 0.91 -23.70
C GLY A 363 -20.21 -0.19 -22.95
N TRP A 364 -20.72 -1.40 -23.00
CA TRP A 364 -20.14 -2.54 -22.29
C TRP A 364 -18.85 -3.03 -22.95
N GLN A 365 -17.85 -3.27 -22.12
CA GLN A 365 -16.54 -3.82 -22.45
C GLN A 365 -16.29 -5.05 -21.59
N THR A 366 -15.51 -6.02 -22.09
CA THR A 366 -15.16 -7.23 -21.35
C THR A 366 -13.69 -7.59 -21.59
N GLN A 367 -12.97 -7.84 -20.52
CA GLN A 367 -11.66 -8.48 -20.55
C GLN A 367 -11.86 -9.97 -20.25
N THR A 368 -11.50 -10.81 -21.20
CA THR A 368 -11.73 -12.27 -21.13
C THR A 368 -10.52 -13.04 -20.64
N VAL A 369 -9.33 -12.41 -20.62
CA VAL A 369 -8.05 -13.00 -20.22
C VAL A 369 -7.26 -11.98 -19.42
N ILE A 370 -6.37 -12.47 -18.55
CA ILE A 370 -5.38 -11.63 -17.88
C ILE A 370 -4.38 -11.09 -18.91
N SER A 371 -3.97 -9.84 -18.74
CA SER A 371 -3.01 -9.19 -19.64
C SER A 371 -1.57 -9.48 -19.23
N ASP A 372 -0.73 -9.81 -20.18
CA ASP A 372 0.72 -9.91 -20.01
C ASP A 372 1.47 -8.61 -20.35
N ASN A 373 0.76 -7.57 -20.81
CA ASN A 373 1.35 -6.27 -21.09
C ASN A 373 1.96 -5.68 -19.80
N SER A 374 3.24 -5.33 -19.86
CA SER A 374 4.04 -4.85 -18.72
C SER A 374 4.19 -5.87 -17.58
N ARG A 375 3.97 -7.17 -17.81
CA ARG A 375 4.18 -8.23 -16.82
C ARG A 375 5.63 -8.23 -16.34
N GLY A 376 5.82 -8.29 -15.04
CA GLY A 376 7.15 -8.24 -14.39
C GLY A 376 7.75 -6.84 -14.30
N GLN A 377 6.99 -5.78 -14.60
CA GLN A 377 7.45 -4.40 -14.38
C GLN A 377 7.67 -4.16 -12.88
N LEU A 378 8.90 -3.80 -12.52
CA LEU A 378 9.24 -3.48 -11.15
C LEU A 378 8.76 -2.06 -10.79
N ARG A 379 8.15 -1.93 -9.59
CA ARG A 379 7.73 -0.65 -9.00
C ARG A 379 7.99 -0.68 -7.48
N PRO A 380 8.20 0.46 -6.84
CA PRO A 380 8.55 0.54 -5.43
C PRO A 380 7.28 0.56 -4.54
N VAL A 381 6.64 -0.58 -4.41
CA VAL A 381 5.36 -0.71 -3.69
C VAL A 381 5.33 -1.88 -2.70
N TRP A 382 6.27 -2.81 -2.78
CA TRP A 382 6.16 -4.13 -2.17
C TRP A 382 6.65 -4.19 -0.72
N GLU A 383 7.70 -3.41 -0.40
CA GLU A 383 8.24 -3.36 0.97
C GLU A 383 7.21 -2.85 1.99
N LEU A 384 6.40 -1.85 1.60
CA LEU A 384 5.34 -1.32 2.45
C LEU A 384 4.30 -2.41 2.80
N ILE A 385 3.88 -3.17 1.79
CA ILE A 385 2.88 -4.24 1.92
C ILE A 385 3.43 -5.38 2.78
N LEU A 386 4.65 -5.85 2.48
CA LEU A 386 5.30 -6.89 3.25
C LEU A 386 5.55 -6.44 4.69
N GLY A 387 6.04 -5.22 4.87
CA GLY A 387 6.30 -4.62 6.18
C GLY A 387 5.05 -4.56 7.04
N HIS A 388 3.88 -4.29 6.45
CA HIS A 388 2.63 -4.33 7.20
C HIS A 388 2.19 -5.77 7.49
N TYR A 389 1.90 -6.57 6.44
CA TYR A 389 1.27 -7.88 6.65
C TYR A 389 2.18 -8.87 7.36
N SER A 390 3.43 -9.03 6.93
CA SER A 390 4.35 -9.95 7.57
C SER A 390 5.06 -9.32 8.76
N GLY A 391 5.53 -8.07 8.63
CA GLY A 391 6.31 -7.42 9.67
C GLY A 391 5.49 -7.01 10.89
N ARG A 392 4.34 -6.33 10.69
CA ARG A 392 3.50 -5.83 11.79
C ARG A 392 2.44 -6.83 12.24
N ARG A 393 1.82 -7.55 11.28
CA ARG A 393 0.68 -8.43 11.55
C ARG A 393 1.09 -9.90 11.69
N GLY A 394 2.29 -10.28 11.26
CA GLY A 394 2.77 -11.66 11.28
C GLY A 394 2.00 -12.59 10.32
N LEU A 395 1.33 -12.04 9.31
CA LEU A 395 0.59 -12.80 8.31
C LEU A 395 1.52 -13.29 7.21
N SER A 396 1.22 -14.48 6.67
CA SER A 396 1.98 -15.04 5.56
C SER A 396 1.69 -14.29 4.25
N ALA A 397 2.74 -13.87 3.55
CA ALA A 397 2.67 -13.17 2.26
C ALA A 397 3.78 -13.66 1.31
N PRO A 398 3.79 -14.97 0.96
CA PRO A 398 4.94 -15.61 0.31
C PRO A 398 5.25 -15.07 -1.09
N TRP A 399 4.27 -14.63 -1.85
CA TRP A 399 4.50 -14.04 -3.17
C TRP A 399 4.96 -12.60 -3.08
N THR A 400 4.41 -11.82 -2.14
CA THR A 400 4.88 -10.47 -1.84
C THR A 400 6.32 -10.50 -1.32
N GLU A 401 6.69 -11.47 -0.48
CA GLU A 401 8.06 -11.65 0.00
C GLU A 401 9.05 -11.95 -1.14
N GLN A 402 8.70 -12.84 -2.07
CA GLN A 402 9.50 -13.10 -3.27
C GLN A 402 9.61 -11.86 -4.16
N MET A 403 8.54 -11.09 -4.30
CA MET A 403 8.57 -9.85 -5.08
C MET A 403 9.46 -8.80 -4.40
N VAL A 404 9.40 -8.65 -3.07
CA VAL A 404 10.33 -7.79 -2.31
C VAL A 404 11.78 -8.21 -2.56
N ALA A 405 12.08 -9.51 -2.53
CA ALA A 405 13.43 -9.99 -2.82
C ALA A 405 13.90 -9.62 -4.24
N ALA A 406 12.98 -9.56 -5.21
CA ALA A 406 13.28 -9.17 -6.59
C ALA A 406 13.51 -7.66 -6.78
N VAL A 407 12.86 -6.80 -5.97
CA VAL A 407 12.93 -5.34 -6.12
C VAL A 407 13.91 -4.66 -5.17
N ARG A 408 14.37 -5.31 -4.12
CA ARG A 408 15.24 -4.76 -3.08
C ARG A 408 16.64 -4.42 -3.64
N ALA A 409 17.21 -3.23 -3.40
CA ALA A 409 16.61 -2.17 -2.59
C ALA A 409 15.62 -1.34 -3.44
N GLU A 410 14.39 -1.17 -2.92
CA GLU A 410 13.40 -0.30 -3.57
C GLU A 410 13.92 1.15 -3.62
N GLY A 411 13.88 1.72 -4.80
CA GLY A 411 14.14 3.14 -5.03
C GLY A 411 12.86 3.97 -4.98
N GLY A 412 12.90 5.14 -5.61
CA GLY A 412 11.76 6.04 -5.68
C GLY A 412 11.61 6.71 -7.03
N GLY A 413 10.89 7.83 -7.07
CA GLY A 413 10.65 8.56 -8.30
C GLY A 413 11.95 8.94 -9.02
N GLY A 414 12.05 8.58 -10.29
CA GLY A 414 13.24 8.71 -11.13
C GLY A 414 14.06 7.44 -11.30
N ASP A 415 13.92 6.44 -10.42
CA ASP A 415 14.63 5.16 -10.54
C ASP A 415 13.94 4.17 -11.49
N TYR A 416 12.65 4.35 -11.76
CA TYR A 416 11.80 3.45 -12.55
C TYR A 416 11.37 4.05 -13.89
N GLY A 417 12.17 4.93 -14.45
CA GLY A 417 11.92 5.60 -15.72
C GLY A 417 11.71 7.10 -15.59
N GLN A 418 11.76 7.80 -16.73
CA GLN A 418 11.68 9.26 -16.79
C GLN A 418 10.29 9.78 -17.18
N THR A 419 9.34 8.89 -17.47
CA THR A 419 7.94 9.24 -17.72
C THR A 419 7.16 9.28 -16.40
N SER A 420 5.93 9.79 -16.43
CA SER A 420 5.06 9.85 -15.23
C SER A 420 4.94 8.52 -14.50
N GLY A 421 4.89 7.39 -15.22
CA GLY A 421 4.81 6.06 -14.59
C GLY A 421 5.99 5.70 -13.70
N GLY A 422 7.15 6.30 -13.88
CA GLY A 422 8.31 6.16 -12.98
C GLY A 422 8.23 7.02 -11.72
N TYR A 423 7.14 7.79 -11.55
CA TYR A 423 6.92 8.73 -10.45
C TYR A 423 5.54 8.58 -9.80
N ASP A 424 4.80 7.53 -10.11
CA ASP A 424 3.46 7.32 -9.54
C ASP A 424 3.50 7.05 -8.03
N GLN A 425 4.60 6.49 -7.51
CA GLN A 425 4.84 6.22 -6.09
C GLN A 425 6.02 7.02 -5.56
N LEU A 426 5.96 7.43 -4.29
CA LEU A 426 7.07 8.09 -3.60
C LEU A 426 8.27 7.17 -3.41
N GLY A 427 8.01 5.89 -3.06
CA GLY A 427 9.01 4.82 -3.03
C GLY A 427 9.92 4.83 -1.79
N PHE A 428 11.11 4.22 -1.96
CA PHE A 428 12.12 4.00 -0.93
C PHE A 428 11.68 3.08 0.21
N GLY A 429 10.80 2.11 -0.10
CA GLY A 429 10.23 1.19 0.90
C GLY A 429 11.28 0.39 1.65
N THR A 430 12.41 0.03 1.04
CA THR A 430 13.51 -0.65 1.75
C THR A 430 14.09 0.22 2.88
N LEU A 431 14.12 1.54 2.70
CA LEU A 431 14.53 2.45 3.78
C LEU A 431 13.42 2.62 4.82
N THR A 432 12.18 2.77 4.38
CA THR A 432 11.10 3.32 5.20
C THR A 432 10.18 2.26 5.80
N ALA A 433 10.01 1.11 5.15
CA ALA A 433 9.01 0.11 5.49
C ALA A 433 9.56 -1.33 5.59
N ALA A 434 10.83 -1.56 5.24
CA ALA A 434 11.38 -2.90 5.33
C ALA A 434 11.20 -3.45 6.74
N ALA A 435 10.53 -4.60 6.82
CA ALA A 435 10.56 -5.38 8.04
C ALA A 435 12.00 -5.77 8.35
N PRO A 436 12.39 -5.86 9.61
CA PRO A 436 13.65 -6.50 9.97
C PRO A 436 13.71 -7.84 9.25
N VAL A 437 14.83 -8.13 8.55
CA VAL A 437 15.09 -9.48 8.03
C VAL A 437 14.81 -10.45 9.17
N PRO A 438 14.29 -11.68 8.91
CA PRO A 438 14.05 -12.68 9.95
C PRO A 438 15.32 -12.95 10.76
N GLY A 439 15.50 -12.20 11.79
CA GLY A 439 16.60 -12.06 12.73
C GLY A 439 16.11 -11.23 13.89
N GLY A 440 14.85 -10.76 13.79
CA GLY A 440 13.98 -10.46 14.88
C GLY A 440 13.72 -8.99 15.18
N ARG A 441 12.52 -8.55 14.82
CA ARG A 441 11.92 -7.38 15.48
C ARG A 441 11.95 -7.61 17.00
N ILE A 442 12.47 -6.63 17.73
CA ILE A 442 12.36 -6.60 19.17
C ILE A 442 11.00 -6.01 19.51
N SER A 443 10.19 -6.75 20.24
CA SER A 443 8.83 -6.31 20.60
C SER A 443 8.48 -6.69 22.02
N ARG A 444 7.58 -5.90 22.61
CA ARG A 444 6.86 -6.21 23.83
C ARG A 444 5.43 -6.59 23.47
N LEU A 445 4.83 -7.51 24.19
CA LEU A 445 3.45 -7.90 24.00
C LEU A 445 2.58 -7.20 25.07
N GLN A 446 1.88 -6.14 24.69
CA GLN A 446 0.96 -5.37 25.52
C GLN A 446 -0.43 -6.00 25.46
N ALA A 447 -1.05 -6.28 26.61
CA ALA A 447 -2.37 -6.90 26.65
C ALA A 447 -3.49 -5.90 26.31
N LEU A 448 -4.47 -6.32 25.50
CA LEU A 448 -5.66 -5.51 25.20
C LEU A 448 -6.45 -5.15 26.46
N THR A 449 -6.73 -6.13 27.31
CA THR A 449 -7.54 -5.96 28.53
C THR A 449 -6.81 -5.19 29.66
N HIS A 450 -5.49 -5.06 29.55
CA HIS A 450 -4.64 -4.37 30.52
C HIS A 450 -3.62 -3.49 29.78
N PRO A 451 -4.02 -2.30 29.26
CA PRO A 451 -3.20 -1.50 28.34
C PRO A 451 -1.88 -0.96 28.91
N LEU A 452 -1.68 -1.06 30.22
CA LEU A 452 -0.40 -0.69 30.86
C LEU A 452 0.43 -1.92 31.24
N HIS A 453 0.02 -3.14 30.87
CA HIS A 453 0.70 -4.38 31.22
C HIS A 453 1.27 -5.07 29.99
N TYR A 454 2.43 -5.67 30.18
CA TYR A 454 3.18 -6.39 29.16
C TYR A 454 3.53 -7.79 29.61
N LEU A 455 3.62 -8.74 28.70
CA LEU A 455 4.21 -10.03 29.01
C LEU A 455 5.65 -9.84 29.44
N SER A 456 6.00 -10.41 30.58
CA SER A 456 7.33 -10.33 31.18
C SER A 456 7.75 -11.71 31.69
N ALA A 457 8.96 -12.12 31.34
CA ALA A 457 9.54 -13.36 31.84
C ALA A 457 10.11 -13.17 33.25
N SER A 458 10.08 -14.24 34.05
CA SER A 458 10.69 -14.35 35.36
C SER A 458 11.08 -15.82 35.61
N ASP A 459 11.80 -16.08 36.70
CA ASP A 459 12.15 -17.44 37.13
C ASP A 459 10.94 -18.33 37.42
N THR A 460 9.78 -17.73 37.69
CA THR A 460 8.53 -18.45 38.00
C THR A 460 7.61 -18.61 36.77
N GLY A 461 8.01 -18.13 35.60
CA GLY A 461 7.26 -18.18 34.36
C GLY A 461 6.95 -16.80 33.80
N VAL A 462 6.09 -16.75 32.78
CA VAL A 462 5.70 -15.51 32.09
C VAL A 462 4.40 -14.98 32.68
N ALA A 463 4.36 -13.68 32.95
CA ALA A 463 3.20 -13.01 33.55
C ALA A 463 2.97 -11.61 32.92
N LEU A 464 1.78 -11.03 33.12
CA LEU A 464 1.51 -9.62 32.83
C LEU A 464 2.01 -8.74 33.96
N THR A 465 2.85 -7.77 33.65
CA THR A 465 3.44 -6.83 34.61
C THR A 465 3.26 -5.40 34.11
N SER A 466 2.86 -4.48 34.99
CA SER A 466 2.55 -3.09 34.60
C SER A 466 3.78 -2.24 34.26
N THR A 467 4.90 -2.51 34.87
CA THR A 467 6.17 -1.77 34.64
C THR A 467 7.35 -2.73 34.64
N PRO A 468 7.37 -3.74 33.75
CA PRO A 468 8.47 -4.70 33.77
C PRO A 468 9.78 -4.05 33.30
N PRO A 469 10.93 -4.53 33.82
CA PRO A 469 12.22 -4.23 33.21
C PRO A 469 12.20 -4.55 31.71
N LEU A 470 12.82 -3.69 30.90
CA LEU A 470 12.87 -3.88 29.44
C LEU A 470 13.58 -5.20 29.07
N SER A 471 14.61 -5.59 29.83
CA SER A 471 15.31 -6.86 29.64
C SER A 471 14.39 -8.09 29.76
N LEU A 472 13.39 -8.05 30.63
CA LEU A 472 12.47 -9.18 30.87
C LEU A 472 11.20 -9.15 30.01
N SER A 473 10.93 -8.05 29.30
CA SER A 473 9.69 -7.85 28.54
C SER A 473 9.90 -7.61 27.04
N ARG A 474 11.15 -7.51 26.59
CA ARG A 474 11.51 -7.42 25.19
C ARG A 474 11.93 -8.77 24.64
N PHE A 475 11.29 -9.15 23.55
CA PHE A 475 11.57 -10.40 22.88
C PHE A 475 11.90 -10.12 21.41
N ARG A 476 12.91 -10.80 20.88
CA ARG A 476 13.20 -10.85 19.46
C ARG A 476 12.21 -11.82 18.82
N VAL A 477 11.39 -11.32 17.92
CA VAL A 477 10.46 -12.15 17.13
C VAL A 477 11.27 -12.77 16.01
N VAL A 478 11.44 -14.07 16.02
CA VAL A 478 12.22 -14.83 15.03
C VAL A 478 11.32 -15.82 14.29
N PRO A 479 11.72 -16.34 13.12
CA PRO A 479 11.00 -17.43 12.46
C PRO A 479 10.74 -18.59 13.41
N GLY A 480 9.57 -19.21 13.27
CA GLY A 480 9.15 -20.32 14.14
C GLY A 480 10.17 -21.45 14.20
N ARG A 481 10.58 -21.85 15.40
CA ARG A 481 11.61 -22.88 15.61
C ARG A 481 11.25 -24.23 14.96
N ALA A 482 9.95 -24.59 14.96
CA ALA A 482 9.47 -25.82 14.35
C ALA A 482 9.25 -25.71 12.83
N ASP A 483 8.97 -24.49 12.32
CA ASP A 483 8.72 -24.25 10.90
C ASP A 483 9.11 -22.79 10.54
N PRO A 484 10.39 -22.59 10.19
CA PRO A 484 10.90 -21.27 9.83
C PRO A 484 10.29 -20.69 8.54
N SER A 485 9.76 -21.53 7.65
CA SER A 485 9.27 -21.12 6.33
C SER A 485 7.77 -20.80 6.30
N GLY A 486 7.02 -21.15 7.36
CA GLY A 486 5.55 -21.14 7.36
C GLY A 486 4.90 -19.88 7.96
N GLY A 487 5.59 -18.73 8.03
CA GLY A 487 5.04 -17.51 8.62
C GLY A 487 4.77 -17.63 10.13
N ARG A 488 5.33 -18.65 10.79
CA ARG A 488 5.25 -18.86 12.23
C ARG A 488 6.34 -18.08 12.93
N VAL A 489 6.13 -17.77 14.21
CA VAL A 489 7.07 -17.00 15.01
C VAL A 489 7.44 -17.72 16.30
N SER A 490 8.63 -17.42 16.79
CA SER A 490 9.10 -17.71 18.14
C SER A 490 9.59 -16.41 18.79
N PHE A 491 9.54 -16.35 20.11
CA PHE A 491 9.93 -15.18 20.89
C PHE A 491 11.23 -15.48 21.64
N GLU A 492 12.35 -14.99 21.12
CA GLU A 492 13.67 -15.11 21.75
C GLU A 492 13.86 -14.02 22.80
N SER A 493 14.36 -14.35 23.96
CA SER A 493 14.71 -13.38 25.00
C SER A 493 15.89 -12.52 24.55
N ILE A 494 15.76 -11.20 24.72
CA ILE A 494 16.88 -10.27 24.48
C ILE A 494 17.94 -10.37 25.57
N ASP A 495 17.51 -10.59 26.82
CA ASP A 495 18.39 -10.68 27.99
C ASP A 495 19.15 -12.01 28.05
N GLN A 496 18.55 -13.07 27.53
CA GLN A 496 19.11 -14.41 27.48
C GLN A 496 19.05 -14.98 26.05
N PRO A 497 19.93 -14.56 25.15
CA PRO A 497 19.97 -15.06 23.77
C PRO A 497 20.03 -16.59 23.73
N GLY A 498 19.25 -17.20 22.84
CA GLY A 498 19.07 -18.66 22.77
C GLY A 498 18.01 -19.21 23.72
N SER A 499 17.40 -18.36 24.57
CA SER A 499 16.21 -18.74 25.37
C SER A 499 14.94 -18.19 24.71
N TYR A 500 13.88 -18.99 24.72
CA TYR A 500 12.62 -18.65 24.05
C TYR A 500 11.42 -18.76 24.98
N LEU A 501 10.37 -17.99 24.67
CA LEU A 501 9.06 -18.25 25.23
C LEU A 501 8.52 -19.55 24.64
N ARG A 502 8.19 -20.51 25.51
CA ARG A 502 7.53 -21.75 25.16
C ARG A 502 6.44 -22.10 26.17
N HIS A 503 5.50 -22.92 25.80
CA HIS A 503 4.62 -23.50 26.82
C HIS A 503 5.24 -24.78 27.39
N SER A 504 5.05 -24.97 28.69
CA SER A 504 5.33 -26.21 29.42
C SER A 504 4.12 -26.54 30.28
N ALA A 505 3.49 -27.69 30.07
CA ALA A 505 2.19 -28.02 30.67
C ALA A 505 1.15 -26.89 30.48
N PHE A 506 1.09 -26.32 29.29
CA PHE A 506 0.24 -25.22 28.85
C PHE A 506 0.54 -23.85 29.48
N ARG A 507 1.41 -23.76 30.48
CA ARG A 507 1.87 -22.47 31.04
C ARG A 507 3.03 -21.93 30.20
N LEU A 508 3.06 -20.62 29.98
CA LEU A 508 4.17 -19.96 29.28
C LEU A 508 5.35 -19.79 30.23
N VAL A 509 6.52 -20.20 29.77
CA VAL A 509 7.81 -20.07 30.48
C VAL A 509 8.88 -19.59 29.49
N GLN A 510 9.98 -19.04 30.01
CA GLN A 510 11.18 -18.75 29.24
C GLN A 510 12.24 -19.82 29.56
N GLN A 511 12.77 -20.48 28.54
CA GLN A 511 13.78 -21.53 28.72
C GLN A 511 14.81 -21.53 27.59
N PRO A 512 16.06 -21.94 27.85
CA PRO A 512 17.04 -22.18 26.79
C PRO A 512 16.57 -23.24 25.82
N ASP A 513 16.87 -23.07 24.54
CA ASP A 513 16.61 -24.09 23.52
C ASP A 513 17.44 -25.34 23.80
N ASP A 514 16.77 -26.45 23.99
CA ASP A 514 17.41 -27.75 24.25
C ASP A 514 17.66 -28.55 22.97
N GLY A 515 17.34 -27.97 21.80
CA GLY A 515 17.52 -28.58 20.47
C GLY A 515 16.51 -29.67 20.14
N THR A 516 15.51 -29.93 20.97
CA THR A 516 14.52 -30.99 20.71
C THR A 516 13.39 -30.51 19.81
N ALA A 517 12.79 -31.42 19.04
CA ALA A 517 11.62 -31.12 18.22
C ALA A 517 10.42 -30.71 19.09
N LEU A 518 10.31 -31.24 20.32
CA LEU A 518 9.27 -30.85 21.27
C LEU A 518 9.44 -29.40 21.71
N PHE A 519 10.66 -29.00 22.08
CA PHE A 519 10.94 -27.61 22.43
C PHE A 519 10.58 -26.68 21.28
N SER A 520 11.05 -27.00 20.08
CA SER A 520 10.77 -26.23 18.86
C SER A 520 9.27 -26.06 18.61
N ALA A 521 8.49 -27.14 18.77
CA ALA A 521 7.04 -27.10 18.61
C ALA A 521 6.35 -26.25 19.69
N ASP A 522 6.75 -26.37 20.95
CA ASP A 522 6.19 -25.63 22.09
C ASP A 522 6.54 -24.14 22.06
N ALA A 523 7.67 -23.77 21.45
CA ALA A 523 8.14 -22.41 21.31
C ALA A 523 7.67 -21.71 20.01
N THR A 524 6.88 -22.40 19.18
CA THR A 524 6.39 -21.89 17.91
C THR A 524 4.92 -21.49 18.00
N PHE A 525 4.59 -20.29 17.48
CA PHE A 525 3.24 -19.75 17.44
C PHE A 525 2.86 -19.34 16.03
N VAL A 526 1.56 -19.43 15.72
CA VAL A 526 0.96 -18.94 14.48
C VAL A 526 0.33 -17.58 14.80
N PRO A 527 0.88 -16.46 14.29
CA PRO A 527 0.22 -15.17 14.41
C PRO A 527 -1.10 -15.21 13.63
N VAL A 528 -2.15 -14.69 14.23
CA VAL A 528 -3.47 -14.53 13.62
C VAL A 528 -3.98 -13.13 13.94
N GLN A 529 -4.97 -12.67 13.18
CA GLN A 529 -5.66 -11.43 13.52
C GLN A 529 -6.16 -11.46 14.97
N GLY A 530 -6.06 -10.35 15.67
CA GLY A 530 -6.47 -10.26 17.06
C GLY A 530 -7.94 -10.66 17.25
N LEU A 531 -8.18 -11.66 18.10
CA LEU A 531 -9.49 -12.28 18.29
C LEU A 531 -10.57 -11.34 18.82
N ALA A 532 -10.18 -10.26 19.51
CA ALA A 532 -11.07 -9.23 20.05
C ALA A 532 -10.82 -7.84 19.44
N HIS A 533 -9.76 -7.64 18.68
CA HIS A 533 -9.42 -6.34 18.10
C HIS A 533 -8.59 -6.51 16.82
N SER A 534 -9.14 -6.13 15.66
CA SER A 534 -8.54 -6.39 14.34
C SER A 534 -7.16 -5.78 14.13
N MET A 535 -6.84 -4.66 14.82
CA MET A 535 -5.53 -3.99 14.76
C MET A 535 -4.46 -4.62 15.66
N MET A 536 -4.79 -5.68 16.38
CA MET A 536 -3.87 -6.38 17.26
C MET A 536 -3.62 -7.80 16.77
N THR A 537 -2.77 -8.53 17.46
CA THR A 537 -2.39 -9.89 17.09
C THR A 537 -2.75 -10.85 18.19
N SER A 538 -3.25 -12.03 17.82
CA SER A 538 -3.35 -13.20 18.68
C SER A 538 -2.38 -14.27 18.21
N PHE A 539 -1.93 -15.12 19.11
CA PHE A 539 -0.91 -16.12 18.82
C PHE A 539 -1.46 -17.51 19.14
N ARG A 540 -1.73 -18.28 18.10
CA ARG A 540 -2.20 -19.66 18.21
C ARG A 540 -1.00 -20.59 18.40
N SER A 541 -1.09 -21.57 19.29
CA SER A 541 -0.03 -22.57 19.47
C SER A 541 0.14 -23.40 18.21
N HIS A 542 1.40 -23.71 17.84
CA HIS A 542 1.73 -24.54 16.70
C HIS A 542 1.28 -25.98 16.87
N ASN A 543 1.59 -26.60 18.00
CA ASN A 543 1.31 -28.00 18.28
C ASN A 543 -0.02 -28.26 18.99
N TYR A 544 -0.71 -27.20 19.45
CA TYR A 544 -2.07 -27.24 20.00
C TYR A 544 -2.94 -26.18 19.29
N PRO A 545 -3.41 -26.45 18.07
CA PRO A 545 -4.07 -25.44 17.23
C PRO A 545 -5.45 -25.00 17.73
N ASP A 546 -6.02 -25.68 18.73
CA ASP A 546 -7.22 -25.30 19.47
C ASP A 546 -6.94 -24.26 20.58
N ARG A 547 -5.67 -23.93 20.84
CA ARG A 547 -5.25 -23.05 21.94
C ARG A 547 -4.53 -21.81 21.45
N HIS A 548 -4.69 -20.72 22.20
CA HIS A 548 -4.01 -19.45 21.95
C HIS A 548 -3.26 -18.99 23.19
N LEU A 549 -2.16 -18.28 22.97
CA LEU A 549 -1.51 -17.51 24.02
C LEU A 549 -2.51 -16.50 24.59
N ARG A 550 -2.74 -16.57 25.89
CA ARG A 550 -3.58 -15.61 26.63
C ARG A 550 -3.05 -15.41 28.05
N HIS A 551 -3.49 -14.35 28.69
CA HIS A 551 -3.30 -14.23 30.12
C HIS A 551 -4.54 -14.71 30.87
N ARG A 552 -4.32 -15.25 32.07
CA ARG A 552 -5.36 -15.62 33.05
C ARG A 552 -4.81 -15.36 34.42
N SER A 553 -5.50 -14.55 35.22
CA SER A 553 -5.03 -14.12 36.54
C SER A 553 -3.58 -13.58 36.49
N TYR A 554 -3.31 -12.72 35.52
CA TYR A 554 -2.00 -12.13 35.23
C TYR A 554 -0.88 -13.11 34.84
N GLN A 555 -1.15 -14.38 34.68
CA GLN A 555 -0.18 -15.39 34.23
C GLN A 555 -0.44 -15.74 32.76
N ALA A 556 0.62 -16.02 31.99
CA ALA A 556 0.52 -16.37 30.59
C ALA A 556 0.38 -17.89 30.41
N TRP A 557 -0.58 -18.29 29.56
CA TRP A 557 -0.95 -19.67 29.26
C TRP A 557 -1.21 -19.84 27.77
N ILE A 558 -1.25 -21.07 27.28
CA ILE A 558 -1.98 -21.42 26.07
C ILE A 558 -3.27 -22.13 26.47
N ASP A 559 -4.40 -21.52 26.17
CA ASP A 559 -5.73 -22.03 26.55
C ASP A 559 -6.68 -22.07 25.35
N PRO A 560 -7.72 -22.93 25.35
CA PRO A 560 -8.83 -22.83 24.42
C PRO A 560 -9.56 -21.49 24.62
N ILE A 561 -10.10 -20.95 23.53
CA ILE A 561 -10.85 -19.69 23.52
C ILE A 561 -12.34 -20.03 23.51
N LEU A 562 -13.03 -19.82 24.63
CA LEU A 562 -14.42 -20.22 24.84
C LEU A 562 -15.38 -19.04 24.98
N THR A 563 -14.89 -17.89 25.42
CA THR A 563 -15.70 -16.70 25.70
C THR A 563 -15.11 -15.46 25.05
N ASP A 564 -15.88 -14.36 24.97
CA ASP A 564 -15.39 -13.06 24.51
C ASP A 564 -14.30 -12.49 25.45
N GLY A 565 -14.38 -12.79 26.76
CA GLY A 565 -13.30 -12.48 27.69
C GLY A 565 -12.00 -13.20 27.33
N ASP A 566 -12.06 -14.48 26.96
CA ASP A 566 -10.89 -15.23 26.50
C ASP A 566 -10.30 -14.66 25.22
N ARG A 567 -11.16 -14.19 24.27
CA ARG A 567 -10.72 -13.50 23.06
C ARG A 567 -9.94 -12.23 23.38
N ALA A 568 -10.47 -11.43 24.30
CA ALA A 568 -9.82 -10.18 24.71
C ALA A 568 -8.49 -10.44 25.45
N ASP A 569 -8.44 -11.44 26.33
CA ASP A 569 -7.23 -11.83 27.07
C ASP A 569 -6.15 -12.47 26.15
N ALA A 570 -6.54 -12.98 24.99
CA ALA A 570 -5.65 -13.55 23.98
C ALA A 570 -5.23 -12.56 22.89
N THR A 571 -5.57 -11.27 23.03
CA THR A 571 -5.28 -10.23 22.05
C THR A 571 -4.21 -9.28 22.58
N PHE A 572 -3.14 -9.10 21.80
CA PHE A 572 -1.97 -8.31 22.19
C PHE A 572 -1.61 -7.28 21.13
N ARG A 573 -1.17 -6.10 21.57
CA ARG A 573 -0.47 -5.15 20.73
C ARG A 573 1.03 -5.44 20.81
N MET A 574 1.67 -5.58 19.67
CA MET A 574 3.13 -5.63 19.60
C MET A 574 3.67 -4.20 19.57
N VAL A 575 4.42 -3.83 20.59
CA VAL A 575 5.05 -2.50 20.73
C VAL A 575 6.57 -2.66 20.90
N ASP A 576 7.33 -1.65 20.55
CA ASP A 576 8.81 -1.65 20.62
C ASP A 576 9.35 -1.47 22.03
#